data_f3b8bf869981eb76d7298a128043e214
#
_entry.id   f3b8bf869981eb76d7298a128043e214
#
_cell.length_a   1.000
_cell.length_b   1.000
_cell.length_c   1.000
_cell.angle_alpha   90.00
_cell.angle_beta   90.00
_cell.angle_gamma   90.00
#
_symmetry.space_group_name_H-M   'P 1'
#
loop_
_entity.id
_entity.type
_entity.pdbx_description
1 polymer ?
#
loop_
_entity_poly.entity_id
_entity_poly.type
_entity_poly.pdbx_seq_one_letter_code
_entity_poly.pdbx_strand_id
1 'polypeptide(L)'
;MTIKVILADDHAVVRDGVKAVIERKAKDIKIIGEAENGKDVLEMSGNKPADVYVLDISMPLLNGIETTDRLKKLNPENKIIILSMHDGMAYVEKALQAGAEGYILKKGATEEVIHAIREVYKGERYLSPRIAKHVIQGFLENKRDTDQTTPFATLTRREREVLQLIAEGLTTKEIAQKLNISTNTAHVHTNNIMQKLNIHSRTDLVRFALKEGIIQM
;
A
#
# COMPACT_ATOMS: atom_id res chain seq x y z
N MET A 1 -20.09 -0.66 20.60
CA MET A 1 -19.48 -1.63 19.67
C MET A 1 -18.04 -1.17 19.46
N THR A 2 -17.05 -2.03 19.51
CA THR A 2 -15.63 -1.64 19.41
C THR A 2 -15.12 -1.96 18.02
N ILE A 3 -14.57 -0.97 17.33
CA ILE A 3 -13.98 -1.11 16.00
C ILE A 3 -12.61 -1.80 16.13
N LYS A 4 -12.44 -2.93 15.49
CA LYS A 4 -11.19 -3.70 15.50
C LYS A 4 -10.31 -3.26 14.35
N VAL A 5 -9.06 -2.91 14.65
CA VAL A 5 -8.10 -2.38 13.66
C VAL A 5 -6.85 -3.25 13.62
N ILE A 6 -6.36 -3.56 12.42
CA ILE A 6 -4.98 -4.00 12.19
C ILE A 6 -4.20 -2.80 11.64
N LEU A 7 -3.06 -2.51 12.28
CA LEU A 7 -2.15 -1.42 11.90
C LEU A 7 -0.86 -2.00 11.34
N ALA A 8 -0.48 -1.58 10.13
CA ALA A 8 0.75 -2.02 9.49
C ALA A 8 1.60 -0.83 9.02
N ASP A 9 2.84 -0.80 9.48
CA ASP A 9 3.87 0.18 9.13
C ASP A 9 5.23 -0.43 9.49
N ASP A 10 6.25 -0.30 8.67
CA ASP A 10 7.58 -0.83 8.97
C ASP A 10 8.36 0.05 9.98
N HIS A 11 7.87 1.26 10.25
CA HIS A 11 8.43 2.17 11.24
C HIS A 11 7.76 2.00 12.62
N ALA A 12 8.44 1.35 13.57
CA ALA A 12 7.93 1.11 14.92
C ALA A 12 7.45 2.40 15.62
N VAL A 13 8.20 3.52 15.48
CA VAL A 13 7.84 4.81 16.08
C VAL A 13 6.49 5.34 15.57
N VAL A 14 6.17 5.12 14.29
CA VAL A 14 4.88 5.53 13.71
C VAL A 14 3.77 4.65 14.26
N ARG A 15 3.95 3.32 14.29
CA ARG A 15 2.97 2.39 14.88
C ARG A 15 2.67 2.73 16.32
N ASP A 16 3.73 2.89 17.14
CA ASP A 16 3.58 3.24 18.56
C ASP A 16 2.87 4.58 18.75
N GLY A 17 3.19 5.57 17.92
CA GLY A 17 2.55 6.89 17.93
C GLY A 17 1.05 6.82 17.62
N VAL A 18 0.67 6.12 16.55
CA VAL A 18 -0.73 5.94 16.16
C VAL A 18 -1.50 5.16 17.23
N LYS A 19 -0.90 4.08 17.74
CA LYS A 19 -1.48 3.25 18.81
C LYS A 19 -1.72 4.05 20.08
N ALA A 20 -0.71 4.78 20.56
CA ALA A 20 -0.83 5.61 21.77
C ALA A 20 -1.95 6.65 21.67
N VAL A 21 -2.12 7.26 20.48
CA VAL A 21 -3.19 8.22 20.24
C VAL A 21 -4.56 7.56 20.24
N ILE A 22 -4.72 6.43 19.57
CA ILE A 22 -5.98 5.67 19.56
C ILE A 22 -6.34 5.25 20.99
N GLU A 23 -5.43 4.62 21.73
CA GLU A 23 -5.67 4.15 23.10
C GLU A 23 -6.06 5.29 24.05
N ARG A 24 -5.46 6.46 23.89
CA ARG A 24 -5.74 7.64 24.72
C ARG A 24 -7.06 8.32 24.39
N LYS A 25 -7.40 8.46 23.08
CA LYS A 25 -8.50 9.33 22.61
C LYS A 25 -9.73 8.60 22.07
N ALA A 26 -9.64 7.29 21.79
CA ALA A 26 -10.71 6.55 21.11
C ALA A 26 -11.02 5.21 21.81
N LYS A 27 -11.83 5.24 22.84
CA LYS A 27 -12.26 4.03 23.59
C LYS A 27 -13.11 3.06 22.77
N ASP A 28 -13.64 3.53 21.67
CA ASP A 28 -14.44 2.77 20.70
C ASP A 28 -13.59 2.07 19.62
N ILE A 29 -12.26 2.29 19.60
CA ILE A 29 -11.32 1.66 18.65
C ILE A 29 -10.32 0.79 19.42
N LYS A 30 -10.04 -0.41 18.90
CA LYS A 30 -9.05 -1.33 19.47
C LYS A 30 -8.13 -1.86 18.40
N ILE A 31 -6.82 -1.67 18.55
CA ILE A 31 -5.81 -2.33 17.73
C ILE A 31 -5.74 -3.80 18.18
N ILE A 32 -6.01 -4.72 17.25
CA ILE A 32 -6.03 -6.17 17.50
C ILE A 32 -4.85 -6.89 16.85
N GLY A 33 -4.08 -6.21 16.01
CA GLY A 33 -2.88 -6.71 15.37
C GLY A 33 -2.00 -5.58 14.87
N GLU A 34 -0.70 -5.81 14.89
CA GLU A 34 0.34 -4.93 14.38
C GLU A 34 1.23 -5.72 13.44
N ALA A 35 1.61 -5.14 12.29
CA ALA A 35 2.45 -5.78 11.29
C ALA A 35 3.52 -4.81 10.76
N GLU A 36 4.61 -5.37 10.24
CA GLU A 36 5.70 -4.59 9.62
C GLU A 36 5.74 -4.75 8.09
N ASN A 37 4.88 -5.60 7.55
CA ASN A 37 4.78 -5.86 6.11
C ASN A 37 3.39 -6.40 5.76
N GLY A 38 3.07 -6.36 4.47
CA GLY A 38 1.75 -6.79 3.99
C GLY A 38 1.51 -8.29 4.04
N LYS A 39 2.55 -9.14 4.10
CA LYS A 39 2.35 -10.60 4.22
C LYS A 39 1.78 -10.95 5.59
N ASP A 40 2.32 -10.35 6.64
CA ASP A 40 1.84 -10.55 8.01
C ASP A 40 0.40 -10.06 8.15
N VAL A 41 0.04 -8.93 7.50
CA VAL A 41 -1.34 -8.44 7.45
C VAL A 41 -2.29 -9.49 6.85
N LEU A 42 -1.92 -10.11 5.72
CA LEU A 42 -2.74 -11.13 5.07
C LEU A 42 -2.91 -12.38 5.96
N GLU A 43 -1.85 -12.81 6.62
CA GLU A 43 -1.89 -13.93 7.56
C GLU A 43 -2.80 -13.62 8.75
N MET A 44 -2.65 -12.43 9.35
CA MET A 44 -3.51 -11.98 10.44
C MET A 44 -4.98 -11.88 10.00
N SER A 45 -5.25 -11.36 8.81
CA SER A 45 -6.60 -11.24 8.26
C SER A 45 -7.30 -12.59 8.14
N GLY A 46 -6.58 -13.66 7.77
CA GLY A 46 -7.11 -15.01 7.70
C GLY A 46 -7.46 -15.62 9.06
N ASN A 47 -6.67 -15.29 10.09
CA ASN A 47 -6.83 -15.84 11.43
C ASN A 47 -7.76 -14.98 12.32
N LYS A 48 -7.71 -13.67 12.19
CA LYS A 48 -8.45 -12.72 13.02
C LYS A 48 -8.81 -11.49 12.20
N PRO A 49 -9.93 -11.50 11.48
CA PRO A 49 -10.32 -10.39 10.64
C PRO A 49 -10.55 -9.12 11.45
N ALA A 50 -10.12 -7.99 10.89
CA ALA A 50 -10.35 -6.66 11.42
C ALA A 50 -11.55 -5.99 10.73
N ASP A 51 -12.13 -4.99 11.39
CA ASP A 51 -13.16 -4.14 10.79
C ASP A 51 -12.54 -3.09 9.85
N VAL A 52 -11.32 -2.62 10.19
CA VAL A 52 -10.54 -1.65 9.39
C VAL A 52 -9.06 -2.02 9.40
N TYR A 53 -8.42 -1.94 8.26
CA TYR A 53 -6.98 -2.09 8.08
C TYR A 53 -6.36 -0.72 7.82
N VAL A 54 -5.35 -0.33 8.61
CA VAL A 54 -4.57 0.90 8.40
C VAL A 54 -3.18 0.48 7.95
N LEU A 55 -2.82 0.81 6.71
CA LEU A 55 -1.64 0.29 6.04
C LEU A 55 -0.73 1.41 5.57
N ASP A 56 0.56 1.35 5.89
CA ASP A 56 1.55 2.14 5.18
C ASP A 56 1.74 1.63 3.74
N ILE A 57 2.06 2.55 2.82
CA ILE A 57 2.39 2.18 1.44
C ILE A 57 3.72 1.43 1.40
N SER A 58 4.75 1.97 2.05
CA SER A 58 6.13 1.57 1.86
C SER A 58 6.57 0.55 2.90
N MET A 59 6.06 -0.66 2.78
CA MET A 59 6.44 -1.78 3.63
C MET A 59 7.28 -2.81 2.85
N PRO A 60 8.23 -3.50 3.52
CA PRO A 60 9.03 -4.55 2.92
C PRO A 60 8.18 -5.78 2.57
N LEU A 61 8.68 -6.64 1.69
CA LEU A 61 8.09 -7.91 1.25
C LEU A 61 6.79 -7.79 0.46
N LEU A 62 5.86 -6.95 0.90
CA LEU A 62 4.59 -6.67 0.24
C LEU A 62 4.12 -5.27 0.68
N ASN A 63 4.08 -4.33 -0.26
CA ASN A 63 3.68 -2.96 0.00
C ASN A 63 2.17 -2.81 0.29
N GLY A 64 1.76 -1.65 0.84
CA GLY A 64 0.38 -1.43 1.26
C GLY A 64 -0.63 -1.43 0.12
N ILE A 65 -0.26 -0.96 -1.07
CA ILE A 65 -1.17 -0.95 -2.24
C ILE A 65 -1.45 -2.38 -2.70
N GLU A 66 -0.42 -3.20 -2.83
CA GLU A 66 -0.57 -4.61 -3.21
C GLU A 66 -1.28 -5.42 -2.10
N THR A 67 -1.05 -5.06 -0.82
CA THR A 67 -1.77 -5.64 0.31
C THR A 67 -3.26 -5.31 0.24
N THR A 68 -3.59 -4.06 -0.10
CA THR A 68 -4.97 -3.59 -0.30
C THR A 68 -5.68 -4.41 -1.38
N ASP A 69 -5.07 -4.53 -2.57
CA ASP A 69 -5.63 -5.33 -3.68
C ASP A 69 -5.89 -6.79 -3.26
N ARG A 70 -4.97 -7.40 -2.50
CA ARG A 70 -5.12 -8.77 -2.02
C ARG A 70 -6.21 -8.91 -0.96
N LEU A 71 -6.27 -7.99 0.00
CA LEU A 71 -7.33 -7.97 1.01
C LEU A 71 -8.71 -7.82 0.38
N LYS A 72 -8.83 -6.98 -0.65
CA LYS A 72 -10.08 -6.80 -1.41
C LYS A 72 -10.46 -8.02 -2.22
N LYS A 73 -9.49 -8.74 -2.77
CA LYS A 73 -9.74 -10.02 -3.46
C LYS A 73 -10.14 -11.14 -2.51
N LEU A 74 -9.63 -11.15 -1.28
CA LEU A 74 -10.02 -12.10 -0.25
C LEU A 74 -11.44 -11.83 0.27
N ASN A 75 -11.73 -10.56 0.55
CA ASN A 75 -13.06 -10.12 0.96
C ASN A 75 -13.27 -8.67 0.52
N PRO A 76 -14.17 -8.40 -0.46
CA PRO A 76 -14.47 -7.04 -0.93
C PRO A 76 -14.96 -6.08 0.15
N GLU A 77 -15.53 -6.59 1.25
CA GLU A 77 -16.02 -5.80 2.39
C GLU A 77 -14.90 -5.32 3.33
N ASN A 78 -13.67 -5.81 3.17
CA ASN A 78 -12.54 -5.31 3.95
C ASN A 78 -12.38 -3.81 3.75
N LYS A 79 -12.32 -3.06 4.85
CA LYS A 79 -12.20 -1.60 4.86
C LYS A 79 -10.74 -1.22 5.08
N ILE A 80 -10.20 -0.41 4.17
CA ILE A 80 -8.76 -0.16 4.13
C ILE A 80 -8.48 1.33 4.06
N ILE A 81 -7.59 1.78 4.95
CA ILE A 81 -7.06 3.14 4.99
C ILE A 81 -5.56 3.05 4.70
N ILE A 82 -5.11 3.83 3.75
CA ILE A 82 -3.68 4.06 3.51
C ILE A 82 -3.20 5.21 4.38
N LEU A 83 -2.11 4.98 5.12
CA LEU A 83 -1.40 5.98 5.91
C LEU A 83 -0.01 6.18 5.30
N SER A 84 0.27 7.34 4.69
CA SER A 84 1.46 7.53 3.86
C SER A 84 2.16 8.88 4.05
N MET A 85 3.46 8.93 3.78
CA MET A 85 4.20 10.19 3.64
C MET A 85 3.99 10.85 2.27
N HIS A 86 3.46 10.11 1.27
CA HIS A 86 3.31 10.58 -0.10
C HIS A 86 1.99 11.33 -0.30
N ASP A 87 2.07 12.51 -0.91
CA ASP A 87 0.90 13.32 -1.30
C ASP A 87 0.71 13.39 -2.83
N GLY A 88 1.58 12.71 -3.59
CA GLY A 88 1.52 12.67 -5.05
C GLY A 88 0.31 11.89 -5.57
N MET A 89 -0.38 12.44 -6.60
CA MET A 89 -1.59 11.87 -7.19
C MET A 89 -1.44 10.41 -7.62
N ALA A 90 -0.29 10.04 -8.19
CA ALA A 90 -0.06 8.66 -8.65
C ALA A 90 -0.19 7.61 -7.52
N TYR A 91 0.18 7.95 -6.29
CA TYR A 91 0.02 7.07 -5.13
C TYR A 91 -1.43 6.99 -4.69
N VAL A 92 -2.09 8.14 -4.64
CA VAL A 92 -3.51 8.25 -4.25
C VAL A 92 -4.37 7.45 -5.22
N GLU A 93 -4.18 7.65 -6.52
CA GLU A 93 -4.92 6.93 -7.56
C GLU A 93 -4.73 5.42 -7.45
N LYS A 94 -3.48 4.95 -7.33
CA LYS A 94 -3.19 3.51 -7.18
C LYS A 94 -3.84 2.92 -5.92
N ALA A 95 -3.80 3.64 -4.80
CA ALA A 95 -4.42 3.20 -3.56
C ALA A 95 -5.94 3.08 -3.70
N LEU A 96 -6.59 4.09 -4.29
CA LEU A 96 -8.04 4.09 -4.54
C LEU A 96 -8.45 3.03 -5.56
N GLN A 97 -7.66 2.84 -6.63
CA GLN A 97 -7.88 1.78 -7.64
C GLN A 97 -7.72 0.38 -7.04
N ALA A 98 -6.80 0.20 -6.10
CA ALA A 98 -6.65 -1.05 -5.36
C ALA A 98 -7.83 -1.32 -4.40
N GLY A 99 -8.69 -0.33 -4.17
CA GLY A 99 -9.90 -0.43 -3.35
C GLY A 99 -9.78 0.18 -1.96
N ALA A 100 -8.78 1.00 -1.67
CA ALA A 100 -8.73 1.73 -0.40
C ALA A 100 -9.92 2.71 -0.30
N GLU A 101 -10.55 2.77 0.86
CA GLU A 101 -11.60 3.74 1.19
C GLU A 101 -11.04 5.00 1.85
N GLY A 102 -9.84 4.91 2.44
CA GLY A 102 -9.20 6.06 3.09
C GLY A 102 -7.78 6.30 2.61
N TYR A 103 -7.36 7.57 2.58
CA TYR A 103 -5.98 7.97 2.36
C TYR A 103 -5.61 9.13 3.27
N ILE A 104 -4.65 8.90 4.16
CA ILE A 104 -4.21 9.85 5.18
C ILE A 104 -2.71 10.11 5.03
N LEU A 105 -2.31 11.38 5.20
CA LEU A 105 -0.90 11.74 5.29
C LEU A 105 -0.38 11.52 6.71
N LYS A 106 0.77 10.85 6.85
CA LYS A 106 1.46 10.67 8.15
C LYS A 106 1.78 12.01 8.84
N LYS A 107 2.01 13.08 8.07
CA LYS A 107 2.18 14.44 8.59
C LYS A 107 0.84 14.99 9.08
N GLY A 108 0.61 14.95 10.38
CA GLY A 108 -0.62 15.42 11.03
C GLY A 108 -1.65 14.33 11.34
N ALA A 109 -1.31 13.07 11.12
CA ALA A 109 -2.22 11.93 11.25
C ALA A 109 -2.79 11.67 12.65
N THR A 110 -2.28 12.31 13.70
CA THR A 110 -2.53 11.90 15.08
C THR A 110 -4.02 11.91 15.50
N GLU A 111 -4.80 12.88 15.04
CA GLU A 111 -6.26 12.91 15.31
C GLU A 111 -7.07 12.50 14.08
N GLU A 112 -6.52 12.73 12.92
CA GLU A 112 -7.13 12.43 11.64
C GLU A 112 -7.37 10.93 11.44
N VAL A 113 -6.44 10.08 11.91
CA VAL A 113 -6.56 8.62 11.81
C VAL A 113 -7.79 8.09 12.56
N ILE A 114 -8.10 8.63 13.73
CA ILE A 114 -9.29 8.24 14.51
C ILE A 114 -10.57 8.57 13.75
N HIS A 115 -10.63 9.78 13.17
CA HIS A 115 -11.79 10.21 12.40
C HIS A 115 -11.95 9.34 11.15
N ALA A 116 -10.89 9.13 10.41
CA ALA A 116 -10.90 8.29 9.22
C ALA A 116 -11.34 6.84 9.50
N ILE A 117 -10.85 6.23 10.60
CA ILE A 117 -11.27 4.88 10.99
C ILE A 117 -12.78 4.83 11.21
N ARG A 118 -13.36 5.83 11.88
CA ARG A 118 -14.79 5.88 12.14
C ARG A 118 -15.61 6.07 10.86
N GLU A 119 -15.19 6.96 9.97
CA GLU A 119 -15.89 7.20 8.70
C GLU A 119 -15.82 5.97 7.79
N VAL A 120 -14.64 5.40 7.62
CA VAL A 120 -14.45 4.20 6.80
C VAL A 120 -15.20 2.99 7.40
N TYR A 121 -15.24 2.86 8.73
CA TYR A 121 -16.06 1.84 9.39
C TYR A 121 -17.55 1.97 9.08
N LYS A 122 -18.08 3.19 8.93
CA LYS A 122 -19.48 3.46 8.52
C LYS A 122 -19.73 3.16 7.04
N GLY A 123 -18.68 2.96 6.23
CA GLY A 123 -18.77 2.77 4.78
C GLY A 123 -18.52 4.04 3.97
N GLU A 124 -18.16 5.15 4.64
CA GLU A 124 -17.82 6.40 3.98
C GLU A 124 -16.35 6.38 3.49
N ARG A 125 -16.02 7.24 2.53
CA ARG A 125 -14.63 7.45 2.09
C ARG A 125 -13.99 8.60 2.83
N TYR A 126 -12.71 8.48 3.13
CA TYR A 126 -11.95 9.51 3.81
C TYR A 126 -10.65 9.87 3.11
N LEU A 127 -10.47 11.13 2.78
CA LEU A 127 -9.22 11.66 2.26
C LEU A 127 -8.76 12.81 3.14
N SER A 128 -7.47 12.84 3.52
CA SER A 128 -6.89 14.04 4.13
C SER A 128 -7.26 15.29 3.33
N PRO A 129 -7.54 16.43 3.95
CA PRO A 129 -7.99 17.65 3.25
C PRO A 129 -7.03 18.05 2.11
N ARG A 130 -5.73 17.88 2.31
CA ARG A 130 -4.71 18.13 1.28
C ARG A 130 -4.84 17.17 0.10
N ILE A 131 -5.08 15.90 0.35
CA ILE A 131 -5.28 14.88 -0.68
C ILE A 131 -6.59 15.14 -1.42
N ALA A 132 -7.68 15.42 -0.72
CA ALA A 132 -8.96 15.76 -1.32
C ALA A 132 -8.82 16.93 -2.30
N LYS A 133 -8.08 17.98 -1.93
CA LYS A 133 -7.78 19.12 -2.82
C LYS A 133 -7.05 18.66 -4.09
N HIS A 134 -6.02 17.82 -3.99
CA HIS A 134 -5.28 17.30 -5.13
C HIS A 134 -6.16 16.43 -6.04
N VAL A 135 -6.99 15.58 -5.46
CA VAL A 135 -7.94 14.73 -6.23
C VAL A 135 -8.91 15.59 -7.03
N ILE A 136 -9.48 16.62 -6.40
CA ILE A 136 -10.42 17.56 -7.08
C ILE A 136 -9.70 18.30 -8.20
N GLN A 137 -8.49 18.82 -7.95
CA GLN A 137 -7.69 19.49 -8.97
C GLN A 137 -7.37 18.56 -10.15
N GLY A 138 -6.87 17.35 -9.86
CA GLY A 138 -6.58 16.35 -10.89
C GLY A 138 -7.83 15.98 -11.72
N PHE A 139 -9.00 15.86 -11.09
CA PHE A 139 -10.24 15.59 -11.80
C PHE A 139 -10.66 16.76 -12.73
N LEU A 140 -10.42 18.00 -12.32
CA LEU A 140 -10.70 19.19 -13.14
C LEU A 140 -9.71 19.33 -14.31
N GLU A 141 -8.47 18.90 -14.13
CA GLU A 141 -7.42 18.95 -15.16
C GLU A 141 -7.50 17.77 -16.13
N ASN A 142 -7.82 16.55 -15.65
CA ASN A 142 -7.90 15.32 -16.45
C ASN A 142 -9.11 15.21 -17.37
N LYS A 143 -9.97 16.21 -17.48
CA LYS A 143 -10.95 16.29 -18.58
C LYS A 143 -10.30 16.49 -19.96
N ARG A 144 -8.95 16.52 -20.03
CA ARG A 144 -8.21 16.74 -21.30
C ARG A 144 -7.40 15.55 -21.82
N ASP A 145 -7.13 14.51 -21.02
CA ASP A 145 -6.32 13.36 -21.48
C ASP A 145 -6.83 12.03 -20.90
N THR A 146 -7.89 11.49 -21.48
CA THR A 146 -8.24 10.07 -21.36
C THR A 146 -7.38 9.29 -22.35
N ASP A 147 -6.30 8.71 -21.91
CA ASP A 147 -5.73 7.41 -22.31
C ASP A 147 -4.23 7.33 -21.99
N GLN A 148 -3.87 7.02 -20.74
CA GLN A 148 -2.53 6.45 -20.50
C GLN A 148 -2.62 5.39 -19.39
N THR A 149 -2.70 4.13 -19.80
CA THR A 149 -2.33 2.99 -18.96
C THR A 149 -0.89 3.18 -18.50
N THR A 150 -0.67 3.37 -17.20
CA THR A 150 0.70 3.52 -16.67
C THR A 150 1.52 2.27 -17.00
N PRO A 151 2.81 2.38 -17.37
CA PRO A 151 3.66 1.21 -17.64
C PRO A 151 3.63 0.18 -16.50
N PHE A 152 3.49 0.62 -15.25
CA PHE A 152 3.34 -0.27 -14.09
C PHE A 152 2.08 -1.14 -14.16
N ALA A 153 0.97 -0.64 -14.72
CA ALA A 153 -0.29 -1.39 -14.86
C ALA A 153 -0.14 -2.61 -15.80
N THR A 154 0.85 -2.61 -16.69
CA THR A 154 1.12 -3.73 -17.60
C THR A 154 1.76 -4.94 -16.91
N LEU A 155 2.30 -4.76 -15.70
CA LEU A 155 2.94 -5.83 -14.95
C LEU A 155 1.89 -6.73 -14.29
N THR A 156 2.09 -8.05 -14.42
CA THR A 156 1.34 -9.06 -13.67
C THR A 156 1.64 -8.95 -12.18
N ARG A 157 0.77 -9.52 -11.36
CA ARG A 157 0.97 -9.60 -9.90
C ARG A 157 2.35 -10.14 -9.54
N ARG A 158 2.78 -11.23 -10.19
CA ARG A 158 4.07 -11.86 -9.92
C ARG A 158 5.26 -10.97 -10.32
N GLU A 159 5.14 -10.27 -11.42
CA GLU A 159 6.14 -9.31 -11.87
C GLU A 159 6.27 -8.12 -10.91
N ARG A 160 5.17 -7.64 -10.32
CA ARG A 160 5.20 -6.58 -9.30
C ARG A 160 5.91 -7.04 -8.02
N GLU A 161 5.65 -8.28 -7.56
CA GLU A 161 6.35 -8.86 -6.41
C GLU A 161 7.86 -8.96 -6.67
N VAL A 162 8.25 -9.42 -7.87
CA VAL A 162 9.66 -9.49 -8.25
C VAL A 162 10.30 -8.11 -8.36
N LEU A 163 9.61 -7.13 -8.97
CA LEU A 163 10.09 -5.76 -9.08
C LEU A 163 10.34 -5.12 -7.72
N GLN A 164 9.44 -5.33 -6.75
CA GLN A 164 9.62 -4.84 -5.39
C GLN A 164 10.88 -5.43 -4.75
N LEU A 165 11.09 -6.74 -4.82
CA LEU A 165 12.26 -7.38 -4.24
C LEU A 165 13.58 -6.97 -4.95
N ILE A 166 13.52 -6.70 -6.26
CA ILE A 166 14.66 -6.10 -6.98
C ILE A 166 14.98 -4.72 -6.40
N ALA A 167 13.96 -3.92 -6.15
CA ALA A 167 14.11 -2.56 -5.63
C ALA A 167 14.60 -2.54 -4.18
N GLU A 168 14.24 -3.55 -3.37
CA GLU A 168 14.78 -3.80 -2.03
C GLU A 168 16.24 -4.29 -2.04
N GLY A 169 16.86 -4.44 -3.22
CA GLY A 169 18.28 -4.81 -3.37
C GLY A 169 18.58 -6.32 -3.38
N LEU A 170 17.57 -7.19 -3.36
CA LEU A 170 17.77 -8.64 -3.33
C LEU A 170 18.33 -9.16 -4.65
N THR A 171 19.27 -10.10 -4.57
CA THR A 171 19.78 -10.86 -5.72
C THR A 171 18.70 -11.78 -6.29
N THR A 172 18.86 -12.21 -7.54
CA THR A 172 17.95 -13.18 -8.19
C THR A 172 17.78 -14.47 -7.40
N LYS A 173 18.85 -14.92 -6.74
CA LYS A 173 18.84 -16.14 -5.90
C LYS A 173 17.97 -15.94 -4.64
N GLU A 174 18.12 -14.80 -3.98
CA GLU A 174 17.32 -14.45 -2.80
C GLU A 174 15.85 -14.24 -3.15
N ILE A 175 15.56 -13.60 -4.31
CA ILE A 175 14.20 -13.47 -4.84
C ILE A 175 13.59 -14.85 -5.06
N ALA A 176 14.33 -15.76 -5.70
CA ALA A 176 13.87 -17.13 -5.94
C ALA A 176 13.51 -17.85 -4.63
N GLN A 177 14.38 -17.75 -3.61
CA GLN A 177 14.13 -18.30 -2.29
C GLN A 177 12.89 -17.69 -1.61
N LYS A 178 12.81 -16.34 -1.56
CA LYS A 178 11.68 -15.65 -0.92
C LYS A 178 10.33 -15.95 -1.55
N LEU A 179 10.32 -16.14 -2.87
CA LEU A 179 9.11 -16.40 -3.64
C LEU A 179 8.82 -17.88 -3.85
N ASN A 180 9.68 -18.76 -3.34
CA ASN A 180 9.61 -20.22 -3.50
C ASN A 180 9.47 -20.66 -4.97
N ILE A 181 10.38 -20.14 -5.83
CA ILE A 181 10.46 -20.44 -7.26
C ILE A 181 11.92 -20.78 -7.63
N SER A 182 12.12 -21.31 -8.85
CA SER A 182 13.48 -21.54 -9.35
C SER A 182 14.19 -20.20 -9.68
N THR A 183 15.52 -20.18 -9.60
CA THR A 183 16.32 -19.01 -10.01
C THR A 183 16.07 -18.66 -11.48
N ASN A 184 15.87 -19.68 -12.32
CA ASN A 184 15.55 -19.47 -13.74
C ASN A 184 14.18 -18.77 -13.89
N THR A 185 13.18 -19.16 -13.11
CA THR A 185 11.85 -18.50 -13.10
C THR A 185 11.95 -17.04 -12.65
N ALA A 186 12.78 -16.75 -11.63
CA ALA A 186 13.04 -15.38 -11.20
C ALA A 186 13.72 -14.52 -12.28
N HIS A 187 14.65 -15.11 -13.04
CA HIS A 187 15.25 -14.47 -14.22
C HIS A 187 14.24 -14.17 -15.32
N VAL A 188 13.38 -15.12 -15.64
CA VAL A 188 12.31 -14.94 -16.64
C VAL A 188 11.40 -13.77 -16.25
N HIS A 189 10.96 -13.70 -14.98
CA HIS A 189 10.15 -12.58 -14.52
C HIS A 189 10.89 -11.24 -14.63
N THR A 190 12.19 -11.20 -14.25
CA THR A 190 12.99 -9.98 -14.37
C THR A 190 13.09 -9.51 -15.83
N ASN A 191 13.33 -10.42 -16.76
CA ASN A 191 13.38 -10.08 -18.20
C ASN A 191 12.04 -9.59 -18.73
N ASN A 192 10.95 -10.23 -18.35
CA ASN A 192 9.61 -9.81 -18.74
C ASN A 192 9.27 -8.40 -18.21
N ILE A 193 9.67 -8.11 -16.97
CA ILE A 193 9.52 -6.76 -16.39
C ILE A 193 10.31 -5.74 -17.22
N MET A 194 11.58 -6.02 -17.50
CA MET A 194 12.44 -5.15 -18.31
C MET A 194 11.84 -4.88 -19.69
N GLN A 195 11.35 -5.92 -20.34
CA GLN A 195 10.71 -5.80 -21.65
C GLN A 195 9.42 -4.97 -21.60
N LYS A 196 8.52 -5.25 -20.66
CA LYS A 196 7.25 -4.53 -20.52
C LYS A 196 7.41 -3.06 -20.16
N LEU A 197 8.45 -2.74 -19.37
CA LEU A 197 8.76 -1.37 -18.96
C LEU A 197 9.70 -0.64 -19.93
N ASN A 198 10.21 -1.34 -20.96
CA ASN A 198 11.27 -0.86 -21.87
C ASN A 198 12.50 -0.36 -21.09
N ILE A 199 12.93 -1.14 -20.10
CA ILE A 199 14.08 -0.86 -19.23
C ILE A 199 15.15 -1.92 -19.48
N HIS A 200 16.41 -1.50 -19.56
CA HIS A 200 17.50 -2.39 -19.95
C HIS A 200 18.53 -2.67 -18.86
N SER A 201 18.37 -2.07 -17.68
CA SER A 201 19.27 -2.29 -16.55
C SER A 201 18.52 -2.50 -15.24
N ARG A 202 19.14 -3.26 -14.33
CA ARG A 202 18.61 -3.47 -12.98
C ARG A 202 18.56 -2.15 -12.18
N THR A 203 19.53 -1.28 -12.37
CA THR A 203 19.57 0.05 -11.73
C THR A 203 18.38 0.91 -12.18
N ASP A 204 18.00 0.85 -13.43
CA ASP A 204 16.85 1.60 -13.93
C ASP A 204 15.52 1.01 -13.43
N LEU A 205 15.45 -0.32 -13.18
CA LEU A 205 14.31 -0.92 -12.48
C LEU A 205 14.17 -0.36 -11.05
N VAL A 206 15.28 -0.19 -10.33
CA VAL A 206 15.28 0.42 -9.00
C VAL A 206 14.81 1.87 -9.06
N ARG A 207 15.33 2.66 -10.01
CA ARG A 207 14.88 4.05 -10.23
C ARG A 207 13.39 4.13 -10.57
N PHE A 208 12.93 3.22 -11.42
CA PHE A 208 11.51 3.13 -11.76
C PHE A 208 10.66 2.80 -10.53
N ALA A 209 11.10 1.83 -9.72
CA ALA A 209 10.40 1.46 -8.50
C ALA A 209 10.31 2.61 -7.47
N LEU A 210 11.39 3.40 -7.34
CA LEU A 210 11.40 4.63 -6.52
C LEU A 210 10.42 5.67 -7.06
N LYS A 211 10.45 5.93 -8.38
CA LYS A 211 9.53 6.88 -9.03
C LYS A 211 8.06 6.46 -8.88
N GLU A 212 7.79 5.17 -9.00
CA GLU A 212 6.46 4.60 -8.84
C GLU A 212 6.05 4.39 -7.37
N GLY A 213 6.97 4.66 -6.41
CA GLY A 213 6.70 4.55 -4.99
C GLY A 213 6.49 3.14 -4.46
N ILE A 214 7.15 2.19 -5.09
CA ILE A 214 7.13 0.80 -4.65
C ILE A 214 8.00 0.63 -3.41
N ILE A 215 9.08 1.42 -3.32
CA ILE A 215 9.98 1.52 -2.16
C ILE A 215 10.28 2.99 -1.82
N GLN A 216 10.76 3.25 -0.61
CA GLN A 216 11.32 4.54 -0.17
C GLN A 216 12.83 4.42 0.02
N MET A 217 13.55 5.56 -0.10
CA MET A 217 14.93 5.68 0.37
C MET A 217 14.95 6.19 1.80
#